data_95a949687e581e514ea6f4f9c04e2309
#
_entry.id   95a949687e581e514ea6f4f9c04e2309
#
_cell.length_a   1.000
_cell.length_b   1.000
_cell.length_c   1.000
_cell.angle_alpha   90.00
_cell.angle_beta   90.00
_cell.angle_gamma   90.00
#
_symmetry.space_group_name_H-M   'P 1'
#
loop_
_entity.id
_entity.type
_entity.pdbx_description
1 polymer ?
#
loop_
_entity_poly.entity_id
_entity_poly.type
_entity_poly.pdbx_seq_one_letter_code
_entity_poly.pdbx_strand_id
1 'polypeptide(L)'
;MLAPPLQRLVTELGKLPGIGNRTAQRLAFHVLRASAEDANALAEAIRDVKEKITLCEVCFNLAEGPRCTICLDERRDGGLICVVEEPGDVIPIERTHEYRGRYHVLGGALSPIDGVEPEDLRIAQLYQRIAAAETPVREVVLATNPTTTGEATALHVAGGLHERAPEVAVTRLASGLPVGGDLEYADEVTLGRAFAGRRAV
;
A
#
# COMPACT_ATOMS: atom_id res chain seq x y z
N MET A 1 -25.11 -13.45 31.41
CA MET A 1 -23.73 -12.97 31.66
C MET A 1 -22.78 -14.00 31.07
N LEU A 2 -21.81 -13.58 30.26
CA LEU A 2 -20.82 -14.53 29.68
C LEU A 2 -19.74 -14.88 30.72
N ALA A 3 -19.16 -16.06 30.60
CA ALA A 3 -17.99 -16.42 31.41
C ALA A 3 -16.83 -15.45 31.12
N PRO A 4 -16.00 -15.09 32.12
CA PRO A 4 -14.97 -14.07 31.95
C PRO A 4 -14.01 -14.26 30.76
N PRO A 5 -13.51 -15.48 30.46
CA PRO A 5 -12.65 -15.69 29.31
C PRO A 5 -13.36 -15.41 27.97
N LEU A 6 -14.63 -15.81 27.85
CA LEU A 6 -15.44 -15.58 26.65
C LEU A 6 -15.75 -14.09 26.48
N GLN A 7 -16.08 -13.39 27.59
CA GLN A 7 -16.30 -11.95 27.57
C GLN A 7 -15.04 -11.19 27.12
N ARG A 8 -13.85 -11.60 27.58
CA ARG A 8 -12.58 -11.01 27.16
C ARG A 8 -12.36 -11.19 25.65
N LEU A 9 -12.60 -12.38 25.11
CA LEU A 9 -12.48 -12.63 23.67
C LEU A 9 -13.44 -11.74 22.86
N VAL A 10 -14.69 -11.61 23.28
CA VAL A 10 -15.68 -10.70 22.65
C VAL A 10 -15.16 -9.27 22.67
N THR A 11 -14.60 -8.80 23.78
CA THR A 11 -14.07 -7.45 23.91
C THR A 11 -12.90 -7.21 22.96
N GLU A 12 -11.94 -8.14 22.87
CA GLU A 12 -10.78 -8.01 21.96
C GLU A 12 -11.20 -8.05 20.49
N LEU A 13 -12.09 -8.95 20.11
CA LEU A 13 -12.62 -9.01 18.75
C LEU A 13 -13.41 -7.74 18.37
N GLY A 14 -14.12 -7.15 19.33
CA GLY A 14 -14.86 -5.91 19.12
C GLY A 14 -14.02 -4.65 18.93
N LYS A 15 -12.71 -4.71 19.18
CA LYS A 15 -11.75 -3.62 18.88
C LYS A 15 -11.33 -3.61 17.41
N LEU A 16 -11.57 -4.69 16.67
CA LEU A 16 -11.19 -4.79 15.27
C LEU A 16 -12.10 -3.89 14.41
N PRO A 17 -11.54 -3.14 13.43
CA PRO A 17 -12.32 -2.30 12.55
C PRO A 17 -13.44 -3.08 11.83
N GLY A 18 -14.63 -2.52 11.80
CA GLY A 18 -15.81 -3.17 11.20
C GLY A 18 -16.44 -4.30 12.02
N ILE A 19 -15.88 -4.67 13.17
CA ILE A 19 -16.43 -5.71 14.05
C ILE A 19 -17.27 -5.08 15.16
N GLY A 20 -18.59 -5.05 14.95
CA GLY A 20 -19.53 -4.64 16.01
C GLY A 20 -19.74 -5.73 17.06
N ASN A 21 -20.34 -5.35 18.20
CA ASN A 21 -20.53 -6.24 19.36
C ASN A 21 -21.24 -7.57 19.00
N ARG A 22 -22.29 -7.53 18.15
CA ARG A 22 -23.01 -8.73 17.71
C ARG A 22 -22.12 -9.69 16.90
N THR A 23 -21.27 -9.15 16.04
CA THR A 23 -20.31 -9.93 15.23
C THR A 23 -19.21 -10.48 16.13
N ALA A 24 -18.66 -9.69 17.05
CA ALA A 24 -17.67 -10.13 18.03
C ALA A 24 -18.17 -11.30 18.87
N GLN A 25 -19.41 -11.23 19.37
CA GLN A 25 -20.03 -12.36 20.09
C GLN A 25 -20.14 -13.62 19.21
N ARG A 26 -20.61 -13.48 17.97
CA ARG A 26 -20.73 -14.62 17.05
C ARG A 26 -19.40 -15.27 16.76
N LEU A 27 -18.35 -14.49 16.54
CA LEU A 27 -16.98 -14.98 16.33
C LEU A 27 -16.44 -15.66 17.59
N ALA A 28 -16.63 -15.09 18.78
CA ALA A 28 -16.18 -15.67 20.03
C ALA A 28 -16.85 -17.04 20.32
N PHE A 29 -18.15 -17.17 20.03
CA PHE A 29 -18.84 -18.46 20.12
C PHE A 29 -18.41 -19.46 19.05
N HIS A 30 -17.99 -18.99 17.87
CA HIS A 30 -17.41 -19.87 16.86
C HIS A 30 -16.07 -20.44 17.35
N VAL A 31 -15.17 -19.60 17.86
CA VAL A 31 -13.89 -20.03 18.43
C VAL A 31 -14.09 -21.00 19.60
N LEU A 32 -15.08 -20.74 20.47
CA LEU A 32 -15.39 -21.65 21.60
C LEU A 32 -15.79 -23.05 21.14
N ARG A 33 -16.44 -23.17 19.97
CA ARG A 33 -16.89 -24.47 19.41
C ARG A 33 -15.86 -25.12 18.48
N ALA A 34 -14.91 -24.35 18.00
CA ALA A 34 -13.82 -24.87 17.17
C ALA A 34 -12.94 -25.84 17.95
N SER A 35 -12.16 -26.64 17.24
CA SER A 35 -11.15 -27.48 17.86
C SER A 35 -10.10 -26.65 18.61
N ALA A 36 -9.45 -27.22 19.60
CA ALA A 36 -8.34 -26.56 20.29
C ALA A 36 -7.17 -26.27 19.30
N GLU A 37 -7.01 -27.13 18.31
CA GLU A 37 -6.01 -27.00 17.25
C GLU A 37 -6.27 -25.76 16.40
N ASP A 38 -7.50 -25.60 15.89
CA ASP A 38 -7.88 -24.42 15.07
C ASP A 38 -7.78 -23.11 15.86
N ALA A 39 -8.20 -23.13 17.15
CA ALA A 39 -8.11 -21.96 18.00
C ALA A 39 -6.65 -21.54 18.26
N ASN A 40 -5.77 -22.52 18.49
CA ASN A 40 -4.33 -22.30 18.68
C ASN A 40 -3.69 -21.78 17.38
N ALA A 41 -4.00 -22.38 16.23
CA ALA A 41 -3.48 -21.94 14.94
C ALA A 41 -3.82 -20.46 14.66
N LEU A 42 -5.06 -20.02 14.96
CA LEU A 42 -5.44 -18.61 14.84
C LEU A 42 -4.63 -17.73 15.80
N ALA A 43 -4.47 -18.14 17.05
CA ALA A 43 -3.71 -17.37 18.04
C ALA A 43 -2.22 -17.26 17.66
N GLU A 44 -1.64 -18.32 17.11
CA GLU A 44 -0.28 -18.33 16.60
C GLU A 44 -0.11 -17.43 15.38
N ALA A 45 -1.02 -17.50 14.42
CA ALA A 45 -0.99 -16.63 13.24
C ALA A 45 -1.03 -15.13 13.61
N ILE A 46 -1.83 -14.74 14.62
CA ILE A 46 -1.87 -13.37 15.13
C ILE A 46 -0.53 -12.96 15.74
N ARG A 47 0.10 -13.83 16.53
CA ARG A 47 1.43 -13.56 17.12
C ARG A 47 2.50 -13.46 16.05
N ASP A 48 2.54 -14.38 15.11
CA ASP A 48 3.51 -14.45 14.02
C ASP A 48 3.53 -13.17 13.20
N VAL A 49 2.35 -12.63 12.85
CA VAL A 49 2.26 -11.35 12.15
C VAL A 49 2.93 -10.22 12.93
N LYS A 50 2.74 -10.16 14.26
CA LYS A 50 3.31 -9.10 15.09
C LYS A 50 4.80 -9.27 15.36
N GLU A 51 5.30 -10.49 15.40
CA GLU A 51 6.67 -10.81 15.76
C GLU A 51 7.59 -10.90 14.53
N LYS A 52 7.07 -11.42 13.39
CA LYS A 52 7.89 -11.74 12.22
C LYS A 52 7.79 -10.71 11.10
N ILE A 53 6.67 -9.95 11.01
CA ILE A 53 6.51 -8.99 9.93
C ILE A 53 7.11 -7.63 10.32
N THR A 54 8.06 -7.19 9.51
CA THR A 54 8.76 -5.90 9.62
C THR A 54 8.69 -5.14 8.30
N LEU A 55 9.28 -3.96 8.24
CA LEU A 55 9.42 -3.22 6.99
C LEU A 55 10.74 -3.59 6.31
N CYS A 56 10.68 -3.80 5.00
CA CYS A 56 11.86 -4.00 4.16
C CYS A 56 12.80 -2.79 4.24
N GLU A 57 14.08 -3.02 4.51
CA GLU A 57 15.10 -1.97 4.63
C GLU A 57 15.31 -1.16 3.33
N VAL A 58 14.92 -1.72 2.18
CA VAL A 58 15.13 -1.11 0.85
C VAL A 58 13.90 -0.36 0.37
N CYS A 59 12.71 -0.95 0.48
CA CYS A 59 11.51 -0.42 -0.16
C CYS A 59 10.35 -0.12 0.81
N PHE A 60 10.52 -0.44 2.10
CA PHE A 60 9.54 -0.23 3.17
C PHE A 60 8.22 -1.00 2.99
N ASN A 61 8.16 -1.97 2.09
CA ASN A 61 7.07 -2.94 2.03
C ASN A 61 7.19 -3.95 3.19
N LEU A 62 6.13 -4.71 3.44
CA LEU A 62 6.15 -5.78 4.44
C LEU A 62 7.15 -6.87 4.08
N ALA A 63 7.89 -7.35 5.08
CA ALA A 63 8.91 -8.37 4.94
C ALA A 63 9.00 -9.25 6.20
N GLU A 64 9.35 -10.52 6.03
CA GLU A 64 9.70 -11.45 7.11
C GLU A 64 11.22 -11.48 7.35
N GLY A 65 11.90 -10.38 7.15
CA GLY A 65 13.34 -10.26 7.29
C GLY A 65 13.82 -8.91 6.78
N PRO A 66 15.13 -8.71 6.59
CA PRO A 66 15.66 -7.41 6.17
C PRO A 66 15.13 -6.95 4.81
N ARG A 67 14.82 -7.88 3.89
CA ARG A 67 14.33 -7.58 2.55
C ARG A 67 13.10 -8.40 2.18
N CYS A 68 12.13 -7.75 1.57
CA CYS A 68 10.93 -8.42 1.05
C CYS A 68 11.24 -9.26 -0.21
N THR A 69 10.34 -10.17 -0.54
CA THR A 69 10.46 -11.07 -1.71
C THR A 69 10.62 -10.32 -3.02
N ILE A 70 10.01 -9.14 -3.17
CA ILE A 70 10.13 -8.29 -4.36
C ILE A 70 11.54 -7.71 -4.49
N CYS A 71 12.15 -7.26 -3.40
CA CYS A 71 13.51 -6.73 -3.41
C CYS A 71 14.59 -7.82 -3.57
N LEU A 72 14.27 -9.07 -3.22
CA LEU A 72 15.15 -10.22 -3.40
C LEU A 72 15.05 -10.83 -4.81
N ASP A 73 14.01 -10.55 -5.57
CA ASP A 73 13.83 -11.09 -6.91
C ASP A 73 14.75 -10.35 -7.92
N GLU A 74 15.85 -10.98 -8.30
CA GLU A 74 16.85 -10.45 -9.25
C GLU A 74 16.30 -10.28 -10.68
N ARG A 75 15.19 -10.92 -11.02
CA ARG A 75 14.54 -10.77 -12.33
C ARG A 75 13.83 -9.44 -12.48
N ARG A 76 13.66 -8.69 -11.39
CA ARG A 76 13.01 -7.40 -11.39
C ARG A 76 13.94 -6.29 -11.86
N ASP A 77 13.38 -5.40 -12.66
CA ASP A 77 14.09 -4.23 -13.16
C ASP A 77 14.40 -3.24 -12.04
N GLY A 78 15.68 -3.14 -11.68
CA GLY A 78 16.15 -2.20 -10.65
C GLY A 78 16.09 -0.73 -11.07
N GLY A 79 16.03 -0.45 -12.38
CA GLY A 79 15.93 0.89 -12.94
C GLY A 79 14.51 1.46 -12.98
N LEU A 80 13.51 0.70 -12.51
CA LEU A 80 12.11 1.10 -12.49
C LEU A 80 11.55 1.02 -11.07
N ILE A 81 11.11 2.14 -10.51
CA ILE A 81 10.57 2.23 -9.14
C ILE A 81 9.12 2.70 -9.18
N CYS A 82 8.19 1.92 -8.62
CA CYS A 82 6.81 2.32 -8.39
C CYS A 82 6.65 2.80 -6.94
N VAL A 83 6.24 4.04 -6.76
CA VAL A 83 6.01 4.69 -5.47
C VAL A 83 4.54 4.57 -5.12
N VAL A 84 4.25 3.99 -3.95
CA VAL A 84 2.91 3.79 -3.41
C VAL A 84 2.82 4.36 -1.99
N GLU A 85 1.60 4.63 -1.51
CA GLU A 85 1.38 5.16 -0.17
C GLU A 85 1.59 4.09 0.90
N GLU A 86 0.95 2.94 0.75
CA GLU A 86 0.91 1.87 1.76
C GLU A 86 1.34 0.51 1.19
N PRO A 87 1.79 -0.43 2.03
CA PRO A 87 2.12 -1.79 1.57
C PRO A 87 0.94 -2.50 0.90
N GLY A 88 -0.30 -2.17 1.30
CA GLY A 88 -1.52 -2.71 0.71
C GLY A 88 -1.69 -2.38 -0.77
N ASP A 89 -1.16 -1.25 -1.22
CA ASP A 89 -1.27 -0.76 -2.61
C ASP A 89 -0.40 -1.58 -3.58
N VAL A 90 0.63 -2.25 -3.07
CA VAL A 90 1.48 -3.15 -3.88
C VAL A 90 0.68 -4.34 -4.40
N ILE A 91 -0.24 -4.86 -3.60
CA ILE A 91 -0.96 -6.11 -3.89
C ILE A 91 -1.79 -6.02 -5.19
N PRO A 92 -2.64 -5.00 -5.41
CA PRO A 92 -3.40 -4.89 -6.65
C PRO A 92 -2.51 -4.67 -7.87
N ILE A 93 -1.39 -3.95 -7.75
CA ILE A 93 -0.45 -3.76 -8.86
C ILE A 93 0.21 -5.09 -9.24
N GLU A 94 0.69 -5.85 -8.27
CA GLU A 94 1.29 -7.17 -8.51
C GLU A 94 0.32 -8.16 -9.16
N ARG A 95 -0.96 -8.10 -8.82
CA ARG A 95 -1.99 -8.95 -9.44
C ARG A 95 -2.19 -8.71 -10.93
N THR A 96 -1.80 -7.56 -11.45
CA THR A 96 -1.89 -7.29 -12.89
C THR A 96 -0.86 -8.08 -13.69
N HIS A 97 0.26 -8.46 -13.06
CA HIS A 97 1.44 -9.07 -13.69
C HIS A 97 2.10 -8.21 -14.78
N GLU A 98 1.69 -6.96 -14.94
CA GLU A 98 2.22 -6.01 -15.93
C GLU A 98 3.47 -5.28 -15.44
N TYR A 99 3.58 -5.06 -14.12
CA TYR A 99 4.69 -4.34 -13.53
C TYR A 99 5.85 -5.28 -13.17
N ARG A 100 7.06 -4.95 -13.65
CA ARG A 100 8.26 -5.76 -13.43
C ARG A 100 9.38 -5.02 -12.69
N GLY A 101 9.12 -3.81 -12.23
CA GLY A 101 10.05 -3.01 -11.44
C GLY A 101 10.02 -3.34 -9.95
N ARG A 102 10.65 -2.46 -9.18
CA ARG A 102 10.68 -2.49 -7.71
C ARG A 102 9.76 -1.42 -7.14
N TYR A 103 9.41 -1.54 -5.87
CA TYR A 103 8.52 -0.59 -5.19
C TYR A 103 9.28 0.29 -4.21
N HIS A 104 8.64 1.40 -3.84
CA HIS A 104 8.97 2.20 -2.69
C HIS A 104 7.67 2.62 -1.98
N VAL A 105 7.53 2.23 -0.72
CA VAL A 105 6.35 2.51 0.10
C VAL A 105 6.62 3.73 0.96
N LEU A 106 5.79 4.75 0.85
CA LEU A 106 5.96 6.02 1.57
C LEU A 106 5.57 5.92 3.06
N GLY A 107 4.63 5.03 3.40
CA GLY A 107 4.05 4.89 4.74
C GLY A 107 2.88 5.81 4.99
N GLY A 108 2.27 6.37 3.95
CA GLY A 108 1.12 7.26 3.98
C GLY A 108 1.11 8.27 2.85
N ALA A 109 0.28 9.31 3.02
CA ALA A 109 0.17 10.46 2.12
C ALA A 109 0.25 11.76 2.92
N LEU A 110 0.69 12.84 2.28
CA LEU A 110 0.71 14.18 2.88
C LEU A 110 -0.71 14.61 3.28
N SER A 111 -0.90 14.96 4.52
CA SER A 111 -2.17 15.44 5.06
C SER A 111 -1.92 16.48 6.17
N PRO A 112 -1.75 17.76 5.83
CA PRO A 112 -1.53 18.79 6.84
C PRO A 112 -2.66 18.88 7.88
N ILE A 113 -3.88 18.52 7.48
CA ILE A 113 -5.05 18.49 8.39
C ILE A 113 -4.89 17.42 9.46
N ASP A 114 -4.30 16.28 9.10
CA ASP A 114 -4.03 15.16 10.02
C ASP A 114 -2.62 15.25 10.64
N GLY A 115 -1.85 16.31 10.33
CA GLY A 115 -0.50 16.53 10.83
C GLY A 115 0.56 15.64 10.19
N VAL A 116 0.32 15.11 8.97
CA VAL A 116 1.30 14.29 8.24
C VAL A 116 2.10 15.18 7.29
N GLU A 117 3.35 15.42 7.66
CA GLU A 117 4.29 16.24 6.92
C GLU A 117 5.26 15.36 6.08
N PRO A 118 6.05 15.94 5.14
CA PRO A 118 6.99 15.19 4.32
C PRO A 118 8.02 14.37 5.11
N GLU A 119 8.39 14.83 6.31
CA GLU A 119 9.34 14.20 7.20
C GLU A 119 8.80 12.91 7.86
N ASP A 120 7.48 12.79 7.96
CA ASP A 120 6.82 11.60 8.49
C ASP A 120 6.77 10.46 7.46
N LEU A 121 6.97 10.80 6.19
CA LEU A 121 6.95 9.87 5.07
C LEU A 121 8.36 9.46 4.62
N ARG A 122 8.46 8.33 3.92
CA ARG A 122 9.72 7.79 3.40
C ARG A 122 10.21 8.48 2.11
N ILE A 123 9.89 9.78 1.93
CA ILE A 123 10.24 10.55 0.73
C ILE A 123 11.74 10.80 0.64
N ALA A 124 12.36 11.18 1.75
CA ALA A 124 13.82 11.39 1.80
C ALA A 124 14.59 10.10 1.47
N GLN A 125 14.11 8.95 1.95
CA GLN A 125 14.69 7.65 1.67
C GLN A 125 14.54 7.23 0.19
N LEU A 126 13.47 7.65 -0.48
CA LEU A 126 13.33 7.47 -1.93
C LEU A 126 14.46 8.19 -2.68
N TYR A 127 14.69 9.47 -2.38
CA TYR A 127 15.75 10.24 -3.02
C TYR A 127 17.14 9.66 -2.74
N GLN A 128 17.42 9.28 -1.51
CA GLN A 128 18.68 8.63 -1.12
C GLN A 128 18.88 7.31 -1.88
N ARG A 129 17.82 6.50 -1.98
CA ARG A 129 17.84 5.24 -2.72
C ARG A 129 18.16 5.43 -4.20
N ILE A 130 17.58 6.45 -4.84
CA ILE A 130 17.82 6.76 -6.25
C ILE A 130 19.27 7.20 -6.44
N ALA A 131 19.78 8.09 -5.59
CA ALA A 131 21.14 8.58 -5.66
C ALA A 131 22.21 7.51 -5.39
N ALA A 132 21.90 6.51 -4.56
CA ALA A 132 22.80 5.41 -4.19
C ALA A 132 22.59 4.13 -5.00
N ALA A 133 21.73 4.15 -6.04
CA ALA A 133 21.37 2.94 -6.78
C ALA A 133 22.55 2.42 -7.63
N GLU A 134 22.90 1.15 -7.46
CA GLU A 134 23.90 0.47 -8.31
C GLU A 134 23.45 0.39 -9.77
N THR A 135 22.17 0.12 -10.00
CA THR A 135 21.53 0.20 -11.32
C THR A 135 20.88 1.57 -11.44
N PRO A 136 21.29 2.42 -12.40
CA PRO A 136 20.68 3.73 -12.56
C PRO A 136 19.14 3.66 -12.69
N VAL A 137 18.44 4.42 -11.87
CA VAL A 137 16.99 4.53 -11.94
C VAL A 137 16.64 5.38 -13.15
N ARG A 138 15.86 4.83 -14.05
CA ARG A 138 15.43 5.49 -15.29
C ARG A 138 14.04 6.09 -15.18
N GLU A 139 13.19 5.45 -14.38
CA GLU A 139 11.80 5.88 -14.24
C GLU A 139 11.29 5.66 -12.82
N VAL A 140 10.56 6.65 -12.34
CA VAL A 140 9.76 6.57 -11.11
C VAL A 140 8.28 6.73 -11.49
N VAL A 141 7.50 5.67 -11.25
CA VAL A 141 6.05 5.67 -11.44
C VAL A 141 5.39 6.08 -10.14
N LEU A 142 4.72 7.22 -10.11
CA LEU A 142 3.95 7.68 -8.95
C LEU A 142 2.56 7.02 -8.99
N ALA A 143 2.34 6.06 -8.12
CA ALA A 143 1.11 5.28 -7.99
C ALA A 143 0.43 5.54 -6.63
N THR A 144 0.42 6.82 -6.22
CA THR A 144 -0.37 7.29 -5.08
C THR A 144 -1.87 7.21 -5.40
N ASN A 145 -2.70 7.15 -4.37
CA ASN A 145 -4.14 7.10 -4.56
C ASN A 145 -4.67 8.37 -5.26
N PRO A 146 -5.73 8.29 -6.07
CA PRO A 146 -6.32 9.43 -6.78
C PRO A 146 -7.20 10.30 -5.84
N THR A 147 -6.74 10.50 -4.61
CA THR A 147 -7.32 11.38 -3.59
C THR A 147 -6.62 12.74 -3.59
N THR A 148 -7.18 13.73 -2.93
CA THR A 148 -6.54 15.07 -2.79
C THR A 148 -5.16 14.96 -2.12
N THR A 149 -5.05 14.15 -1.07
CA THR A 149 -3.79 13.91 -0.35
C THR A 149 -2.77 13.14 -1.21
N GLY A 150 -3.23 12.11 -1.93
CA GLY A 150 -2.37 11.35 -2.85
C GLY A 150 -1.87 12.17 -4.04
N GLU A 151 -2.72 13.07 -4.59
CA GLU A 151 -2.32 14.03 -5.63
C GLU A 151 -1.28 15.03 -5.11
N ALA A 152 -1.49 15.59 -3.92
CA ALA A 152 -0.52 16.50 -3.28
C ALA A 152 0.82 15.79 -3.02
N THR A 153 0.77 14.54 -2.55
CA THR A 153 1.96 13.71 -2.33
C THR A 153 2.71 13.45 -3.62
N ALA A 154 2.00 13.09 -4.70
CA ALA A 154 2.60 12.87 -6.01
C ALA A 154 3.32 14.14 -6.53
N LEU A 155 2.67 15.30 -6.43
CA LEU A 155 3.26 16.58 -6.86
C LEU A 155 4.50 16.94 -6.05
N HIS A 156 4.46 16.73 -4.73
CA HIS A 156 5.61 16.99 -3.86
C HIS A 156 6.80 16.09 -4.21
N VAL A 157 6.56 14.78 -4.37
CA VAL A 157 7.59 13.81 -4.75
C VAL A 157 8.14 14.12 -6.14
N ALA A 158 7.28 14.44 -7.12
CA ALA A 158 7.70 14.79 -8.47
C ALA A 158 8.58 16.05 -8.48
N GLY A 159 8.21 17.09 -7.73
CA GLY A 159 9.02 18.32 -7.59
C GLY A 159 10.40 18.02 -7.04
N GLY A 160 10.48 17.25 -5.96
CA GLY A 160 11.75 16.84 -5.36
C GLY A 160 12.62 15.95 -6.26
N LEU A 161 12.01 15.09 -7.08
CA LEU A 161 12.74 14.30 -8.09
C LEU A 161 13.27 15.17 -9.20
N HIS A 162 12.48 16.11 -9.71
CA HIS A 162 12.92 17.03 -10.76
C HIS A 162 14.15 17.86 -10.34
N GLU A 163 14.23 18.25 -9.06
CA GLU A 163 15.36 19.01 -8.54
C GLU A 163 16.61 18.15 -8.31
N ARG A 164 16.46 16.90 -7.85
CA ARG A 164 17.56 16.04 -7.38
C ARG A 164 18.04 15.00 -8.37
N ALA A 165 17.17 14.60 -9.29
CA ALA A 165 17.42 13.57 -10.29
C ALA A 165 16.70 13.90 -11.61
N PRO A 166 17.04 15.02 -12.27
CA PRO A 166 16.34 15.51 -13.47
C PRO A 166 16.41 14.55 -14.65
N GLU A 167 17.33 13.59 -14.63
CA GLU A 167 17.47 12.54 -15.65
C GLU A 167 16.46 11.40 -15.49
N VAL A 168 15.79 11.31 -14.34
CA VAL A 168 14.81 10.27 -14.05
C VAL A 168 13.44 10.68 -14.62
N ALA A 169 12.89 9.83 -15.47
CA ALA A 169 11.52 10.05 -15.95
C ALA A 169 10.53 9.85 -14.79
N VAL A 170 9.66 10.82 -14.57
CA VAL A 170 8.59 10.73 -13.58
C VAL A 170 7.27 10.53 -14.29
N THR A 171 6.62 9.40 -14.06
CA THR A 171 5.34 9.05 -14.69
C THR A 171 4.26 8.82 -13.62
N ARG A 172 3.02 8.74 -14.06
CA ARG A 172 1.86 8.43 -13.21
C ARG A 172 0.98 7.39 -13.87
N LEU A 173 0.23 6.67 -13.03
CA LEU A 173 -0.79 5.77 -13.55
C LEU A 173 -1.82 6.55 -14.37
N ALA A 174 -2.20 6.00 -15.52
CA ALA A 174 -3.23 6.60 -16.35
C ALA A 174 -4.57 6.65 -15.61
N SER A 175 -5.23 7.79 -15.68
CA SER A 175 -6.60 7.94 -15.20
C SER A 175 -7.57 7.71 -16.36
N GLY A 176 -8.67 7.00 -16.12
CA GLY A 176 -9.66 6.74 -17.17
C GLY A 176 -10.87 5.98 -16.67
N LEU A 177 -11.75 5.65 -17.61
CA LEU A 177 -12.96 4.89 -17.34
C LEU A 177 -12.63 3.43 -16.96
N PRO A 178 -13.30 2.86 -15.96
CA PRO A 178 -13.13 1.46 -15.64
C PRO A 178 -13.65 0.57 -16.77
N VAL A 179 -12.95 -0.52 -17.04
CA VAL A 179 -13.37 -1.51 -18.04
C VAL A 179 -14.64 -2.22 -17.56
N GLY A 180 -15.66 -2.29 -18.42
CA GLY A 180 -16.93 -2.93 -18.11
C GLY A 180 -17.97 -2.05 -17.42
N GLY A 181 -17.66 -0.75 -17.24
CA GLY A 181 -18.65 0.23 -16.76
C GLY A 181 -19.34 0.96 -17.90
N ASP A 182 -20.61 1.29 -17.72
CA ASP A 182 -21.35 2.12 -18.67
C ASP A 182 -21.00 3.61 -18.48
N LEU A 183 -20.91 4.33 -19.58
CA LEU A 183 -20.49 5.74 -19.60
C LEU A 183 -21.43 6.63 -18.77
N GLU A 184 -22.72 6.29 -18.72
CA GLU A 184 -23.74 7.05 -18.00
C GLU A 184 -23.55 7.07 -16.47
N TYR A 185 -22.80 6.10 -15.90
CA TYR A 185 -22.52 6.03 -14.47
C TYR A 185 -21.16 6.64 -14.08
N ALA A 186 -20.38 7.12 -15.08
CA ALA A 186 -19.12 7.76 -14.80
C ALA A 186 -19.33 9.18 -14.29
N ASP A 187 -18.65 9.54 -13.21
CA ASP A 187 -18.66 10.92 -12.70
C ASP A 187 -17.93 11.88 -13.64
N GLU A 188 -18.24 13.18 -13.53
CA GLU A 188 -17.70 14.23 -14.39
C GLU A 188 -16.19 14.35 -14.33
N VAL A 189 -15.57 14.11 -13.16
CA VAL A 189 -14.11 14.19 -12.98
C VAL A 189 -13.42 13.06 -13.72
N THR A 190 -13.92 11.84 -13.56
CA THR A 190 -13.43 10.65 -14.27
C THR A 190 -13.55 10.78 -15.78
N LEU A 191 -14.70 11.26 -16.27
CA LEU A 191 -14.91 11.55 -17.69
C LEU A 191 -13.96 12.64 -18.20
N GLY A 192 -13.79 13.74 -17.45
CA GLY A 192 -12.88 14.82 -17.81
C GLY A 192 -11.43 14.34 -17.94
N ARG A 193 -10.96 13.52 -16.99
CA ARG A 193 -9.62 12.90 -17.03
C ARG A 193 -9.47 11.93 -18.21
N ALA A 194 -10.50 11.14 -18.51
CA ALA A 194 -10.50 10.22 -19.66
C ALA A 194 -10.40 10.99 -21.00
N PHE A 195 -11.13 12.12 -21.13
CA PHE A 195 -11.01 12.99 -22.30
C PHE A 195 -9.63 13.64 -22.42
N ALA A 196 -9.05 14.11 -21.32
CA ALA A 196 -7.70 14.69 -21.31
C ALA A 196 -6.63 13.65 -21.70
N GLY A 197 -6.77 12.42 -21.22
CA GLY A 197 -5.85 11.31 -21.47
C GLY A 197 -6.16 10.47 -22.72
N ARG A 198 -7.10 10.90 -23.60
CA ARG A 198 -7.49 10.16 -24.81
C ARG A 198 -6.29 9.90 -25.72
N ARG A 199 -6.22 8.70 -26.29
CA ARG A 199 -5.15 8.27 -27.21
C ARG A 199 -5.71 8.15 -28.63
N ALA A 200 -4.83 8.38 -29.63
CA ALA A 200 -5.15 8.04 -31.02
C ALA A 200 -5.27 6.51 -31.18
N VAL A 201 -6.19 6.07 -32.06
CA VAL A 201 -6.46 4.67 -32.38
C VAL A 201 -5.87 4.37 -33.76
#